data_c8c1b3818dae2ecb061f931e24074a9d
#
_entry.id   c8c1b3818dae2ecb061f931e24074a9d
#
_cell.length_a   1.000
_cell.length_b   1.000
_cell.length_c   1.000
_cell.angle_alpha   90.00
_cell.angle_beta   90.00
_cell.angle_gamma   90.00
#
_symmetry.space_group_name_H-M   'P 1'
#
loop_
_entity.id
_entity.type
_entity.pdbx_description
1 polymer ?
#
loop_
_entity_poly.entity_id
_entity_poly.type
_entity_poly.pdbx_seq_one_letter_code
_entity_poly.pdbx_strand_id
1 'polypeptide(L)'
;MTKAVQAAKRGRGVSPIYLDEDDQPEQSNVIYMRGSRRRRIVFGWYGGKFSHLDWLLPLLPKCHHYCEPFAGSGAVLINREAAPVETYNDIDGDVVNFFRVLRDRHEELIRAIALTPFSREEYHRAIYGSTNGIS
;
A
#
# COMPACT_ATOMS: atom_id res chain seq x y z
N MET A 1 14.45 12.65 21.20
CA MET A 1 15.33 13.23 20.15
C MET A 1 14.64 13.03 18.80
N THR A 2 13.93 14.05 18.36
CA THR A 2 13.10 14.07 17.17
C THR A 2 13.97 14.32 15.94
N LYS A 3 14.04 13.37 15.01
CA LYS A 3 14.67 13.59 13.71
C LYS A 3 13.63 14.13 12.74
N ALA A 4 13.72 15.42 12.44
CA ALA A 4 12.96 16.07 11.39
C ALA A 4 13.42 15.57 10.01
N VAL A 5 12.47 15.11 9.21
CA VAL A 5 12.67 14.88 7.78
C VAL A 5 12.50 16.23 7.08
N GLN A 6 13.58 16.71 6.48
CA GLN A 6 13.65 18.00 5.80
C GLN A 6 12.90 17.90 4.47
N ALA A 7 11.70 18.48 4.40
CA ALA A 7 10.94 18.64 3.17
C ALA A 7 11.44 19.88 2.43
N ALA A 8 11.75 19.73 1.14
CA ALA A 8 12.19 20.78 0.25
C ALA A 8 11.11 21.85 0.09
N LYS A 9 11.50 23.11 0.29
CA LYS A 9 10.66 24.30 0.09
C LYS A 9 10.27 24.47 -1.37
N ARG A 10 8.95 24.57 -1.63
CA ARG A 10 8.36 25.64 -2.45
C ARG A 10 6.83 25.57 -2.43
N GLY A 11 6.20 26.65 -1.92
CA GLY A 11 4.89 27.14 -2.34
C GLY A 11 3.69 26.78 -1.50
N ARG A 12 3.35 27.72 -0.59
CA ARG A 12 2.03 27.99 0.00
C ARG A 12 1.33 26.89 0.81
N GLY A 13 1.48 26.98 2.11
CA GLY A 13 0.41 26.99 3.09
C GLY A 13 -0.47 25.73 3.21
N VAL A 14 0.13 24.57 3.43
CA VAL A 14 -0.56 23.47 4.09
C VAL A 14 0.33 23.06 5.25
N SER A 15 -0.19 23.19 6.48
CA SER A 15 0.51 22.71 7.67
C SER A 15 0.75 21.22 7.53
N PRO A 16 1.95 20.70 7.89
CA PRO A 16 2.17 19.28 7.95
C PRO A 16 1.21 18.66 8.97
N ILE A 17 0.52 17.63 8.59
CA ILE A 17 -0.24 16.79 9.53
C ILE A 17 0.83 16.08 10.35
N TYR A 18 1.04 16.56 11.58
CA TYR A 18 1.81 15.83 12.59
C TYR A 18 0.90 14.69 13.05
N LEU A 19 1.26 13.46 12.72
CA LEU A 19 0.74 12.31 13.44
C LEU A 19 1.48 12.31 14.78
N ASP A 20 0.77 12.62 15.85
CA ASP A 20 1.29 12.52 17.20
C ASP A 20 1.74 11.07 17.44
N GLU A 21 2.95 10.89 18.00
CA GLU A 21 3.53 9.58 18.28
C GLU A 21 2.72 8.76 19.30
N ASP A 22 1.70 9.37 19.91
CA ASP A 22 0.85 8.76 20.95
C ASP A 22 -0.48 8.22 20.41
N ASP A 23 -0.79 8.40 19.13
CA ASP A 23 -2.00 7.82 18.52
C ASP A 23 -1.72 6.37 18.07
N GLN A 24 -1.52 5.50 19.08
CA GLN A 24 -1.47 4.06 18.88
C GLN A 24 -2.91 3.58 18.67
N PRO A 25 -3.28 3.08 17.48
CA PRO A 25 -4.57 2.43 17.33
C PRO A 25 -4.60 1.22 18.26
N GLU A 26 -5.52 1.24 19.21
CA GLU A 26 -5.78 0.12 20.12
C GLU A 26 -5.92 -1.18 19.33
N GLN A 27 -4.98 -2.08 19.59
CA GLN A 27 -5.07 -3.54 19.48
C GLN A 27 -5.75 -4.13 18.24
N SER A 28 -5.08 -4.08 17.11
CA SER A 28 -5.11 -5.23 16.23
C SER A 28 -4.19 -6.29 16.83
N ASN A 29 -4.67 -7.54 17.00
CA ASN A 29 -3.93 -8.68 17.54
C ASN A 29 -2.78 -9.13 16.62
N VAL A 30 -1.97 -8.21 16.15
CA VAL A 30 -0.75 -8.50 15.41
C VAL A 30 0.38 -8.54 16.42
N ILE A 31 0.82 -9.74 16.76
CA ILE A 31 1.99 -9.96 17.60
C ILE A 31 3.22 -9.51 16.81
N TYR A 32 3.72 -8.30 17.12
CA TYR A 32 4.99 -7.83 16.60
C TYR A 32 6.13 -8.52 17.35
N MET A 33 6.81 -9.42 16.70
CA MET A 33 8.09 -9.95 17.21
C MET A 33 9.09 -8.81 17.32
N ARG A 34 9.65 -8.62 18.51
CA ARG A 34 10.66 -7.61 18.84
C ARG A 34 11.87 -7.81 17.92
N GLY A 35 12.12 -6.87 17.00
CA GLY A 35 13.26 -6.90 16.08
C GLY A 35 12.95 -7.11 14.60
N SER A 36 11.71 -7.39 14.20
CA SER A 36 11.35 -7.51 12.78
C SER A 36 11.05 -6.13 12.18
N ARG A 37 11.57 -5.86 10.99
CA ARG A 37 11.13 -4.72 10.19
C ARG A 37 9.61 -4.78 10.06
N ARG A 38 8.92 -3.68 10.36
CA ARG A 38 7.46 -3.59 10.21
C ARG A 38 7.05 -4.02 8.79
N ARG A 39 6.30 -5.10 8.68
CA ARG A 39 5.78 -5.59 7.40
C ARG A 39 4.76 -4.59 6.86
N ARG A 40 4.76 -4.40 5.54
CA ARG A 40 3.84 -3.49 4.85
C ARG A 40 2.87 -4.29 4.00
N ILE A 41 1.64 -3.84 3.98
CA ILE A 41 0.59 -4.34 3.08
C ILE A 41 -0.19 -3.14 2.58
N VAL A 42 -0.56 -3.13 1.33
CA VAL A 42 -1.33 -2.02 0.73
C VAL A 42 -2.82 -2.25 0.94
N PHE A 43 -3.27 -3.47 0.70
CA PHE A 43 -4.66 -3.92 0.93
C PHE A 43 -4.69 -5.43 1.15
N GLY A 44 -5.78 -5.91 1.78
CA GLY A 44 -6.03 -7.34 1.93
C GLY A 44 -6.32 -7.99 0.57
N TRP A 45 -5.70 -9.14 0.30
CA TRP A 45 -5.90 -9.90 -0.93
C TRP A 45 -6.17 -11.36 -0.61
N TYR A 46 -7.22 -11.94 -1.19
CA TYR A 46 -7.54 -13.36 -0.99
C TYR A 46 -6.41 -14.24 -1.53
N GLY A 47 -5.93 -15.19 -0.73
CA GLY A 47 -4.76 -15.99 -1.07
C GLY A 47 -3.44 -15.22 -1.07
N GLY A 48 -3.42 -13.98 -0.55
CA GLY A 48 -2.21 -13.15 -0.50
C GLY A 48 -1.11 -13.74 0.38
N LYS A 49 0.13 -13.44 0.03
CA LYS A 49 1.34 -14.01 0.66
C LYS A 49 1.77 -13.28 1.95
N PHE A 50 0.99 -12.28 2.42
CA PHE A 50 1.38 -11.44 3.55
C PHE A 50 1.65 -12.24 4.83
N SER A 51 0.78 -13.18 5.18
CA SER A 51 0.93 -14.06 6.35
C SER A 51 2.12 -15.03 6.24
N HIS A 52 2.68 -15.19 5.06
CA HIS A 52 3.78 -16.12 4.78
C HIS A 52 5.15 -15.43 4.71
N LEU A 53 5.20 -14.10 4.83
CA LEU A 53 6.43 -13.32 4.62
C LEU A 53 7.57 -13.71 5.56
N ASP A 54 7.29 -14.13 6.79
CA ASP A 54 8.32 -14.42 7.77
C ASP A 54 9.21 -15.61 7.40
N TRP A 55 8.60 -16.63 6.80
CA TRP A 55 9.36 -17.78 6.32
C TRP A 55 9.74 -17.68 4.84
N LEU A 56 8.97 -16.94 4.04
CA LEU A 56 9.19 -16.84 2.61
C LEU A 56 10.36 -15.91 2.25
N LEU A 57 10.42 -14.72 2.86
CA LEU A 57 11.45 -13.74 2.50
C LEU A 57 12.88 -14.24 2.70
N PRO A 58 13.22 -14.99 3.76
CA PRO A 58 14.57 -15.55 3.92
C PRO A 58 14.97 -16.56 2.86
N LEU A 59 14.01 -17.17 2.17
CA LEU A 59 14.26 -18.14 1.09
C LEU A 59 14.50 -17.49 -0.27
N LEU A 60 14.18 -16.21 -0.41
CA LEU A 60 14.34 -15.51 -1.68
C LEU A 60 15.80 -15.08 -1.88
N PRO A 61 16.44 -15.50 -2.99
CA PRO A 61 17.81 -15.06 -3.29
C PRO A 61 17.84 -13.58 -3.67
N LYS A 62 19.01 -12.95 -3.49
CA LYS A 62 19.30 -11.67 -4.15
C LYS A 62 19.39 -11.90 -5.65
N CYS A 63 18.73 -11.05 -6.41
CA CYS A 63 18.68 -11.16 -7.87
C CYS A 63 18.74 -9.78 -8.50
N HIS A 64 19.19 -9.71 -9.75
CA HIS A 64 19.19 -8.48 -10.53
C HIS A 64 17.79 -8.14 -11.05
N HIS A 65 17.01 -9.15 -11.40
CA HIS A 65 15.64 -9.00 -11.85
C HIS A 65 14.72 -9.89 -11.02
N TYR A 66 13.76 -9.27 -10.35
CA TYR A 66 12.70 -9.95 -9.63
C TYR A 66 11.38 -9.80 -10.36
N CYS A 67 10.68 -10.90 -10.56
CA CYS A 67 9.37 -10.91 -11.19
C CYS A 67 8.35 -11.60 -10.30
N GLU A 68 7.21 -10.96 -10.09
CA GLU A 68 6.05 -11.53 -9.40
C GLU A 68 4.89 -11.63 -10.38
N PRO A 69 4.70 -12.80 -11.06
CA PRO A 69 3.72 -12.96 -12.14
C PRO A 69 2.27 -13.04 -11.66
N PHE A 70 2.04 -13.34 -10.38
CA PHE A 70 0.75 -13.36 -9.69
C PHE A 70 0.87 -12.56 -8.39
N ALA A 71 1.02 -11.25 -8.54
CA ALA A 71 1.48 -10.41 -7.46
C ALA A 71 0.37 -10.07 -6.44
N GLY A 72 -0.89 -9.98 -6.87
CA GLY A 72 -2.01 -9.59 -6.01
C GLY A 72 -1.72 -8.29 -5.26
N SER A 73 -1.73 -8.31 -3.92
CA SER A 73 -1.39 -7.13 -3.11
C SER A 73 0.09 -6.73 -3.14
N GLY A 74 0.95 -7.41 -3.92
CA GLY A 74 2.38 -7.13 -3.98
C GLY A 74 3.12 -7.36 -2.66
N ALA A 75 2.57 -8.16 -1.77
CA ALA A 75 3.08 -8.31 -0.40
C ALA A 75 4.55 -8.73 -0.36
N VAL A 76 5.00 -9.62 -1.24
CA VAL A 76 6.41 -10.03 -1.31
C VAL A 76 7.27 -8.91 -1.89
N LEU A 77 6.85 -8.33 -3.02
CA LEU A 77 7.56 -7.26 -3.71
C LEU A 77 7.87 -6.07 -2.77
N ILE A 78 6.87 -5.66 -1.98
CA ILE A 78 6.98 -4.49 -1.10
C ILE A 78 7.89 -4.77 0.12
N ASN A 79 7.99 -6.02 0.56
CA ASN A 79 8.68 -6.38 1.81
C ASN A 79 10.06 -7.03 1.60
N ARG A 80 10.40 -7.47 0.40
CA ARG A 80 11.73 -7.99 0.08
C ARG A 80 12.76 -6.85 -0.10
N GLU A 81 14.04 -7.21 -0.15
CA GLU A 81 15.09 -6.30 -0.58
C GLU A 81 14.88 -5.97 -2.08
N ALA A 82 14.86 -4.68 -2.43
CA ALA A 82 14.61 -4.25 -3.80
C ALA A 82 15.66 -4.80 -4.77
N ALA A 83 15.20 -5.26 -5.95
CA ALA A 83 16.07 -5.61 -7.06
C ALA A 83 16.27 -4.40 -8.00
N PRO A 84 17.39 -4.33 -8.74
CA PRO A 84 17.58 -3.28 -9.74
C PRO A 84 16.47 -3.20 -10.79
N VAL A 85 15.87 -4.33 -11.13
CA VAL A 85 14.71 -4.43 -12.01
C VAL A 85 13.63 -5.24 -11.33
N GLU A 86 12.44 -4.69 -11.25
CA GLU A 86 11.29 -5.34 -10.63
C GLU A 86 10.11 -5.35 -11.60
N THR A 87 9.48 -6.51 -11.74
CA THR A 87 8.30 -6.70 -12.57
C THR A 87 7.14 -7.14 -11.69
N TYR A 88 6.11 -6.32 -11.67
CA TYR A 88 4.82 -6.63 -11.10
C TYR A 88 3.87 -7.04 -12.21
N ASN A 89 3.24 -8.20 -12.10
CA ASN A 89 2.21 -8.66 -13.03
C ASN A 89 1.07 -9.32 -12.27
N ASP A 90 -0.15 -9.10 -12.75
CA ASP A 90 -1.33 -9.82 -12.31
C ASP A 90 -2.32 -9.91 -13.49
N ILE A 91 -3.22 -10.90 -13.44
CA ILE A 91 -4.30 -11.04 -14.40
C ILE A 91 -5.42 -10.02 -14.14
N ASP A 92 -5.54 -9.57 -12.89
CA ASP A 92 -6.52 -8.57 -12.49
C ASP A 92 -6.03 -7.17 -12.89
N GLY A 93 -6.67 -6.61 -13.90
CA GLY A 93 -6.33 -5.30 -14.45
C GLY A 93 -6.55 -4.15 -13.44
N ASP A 94 -7.49 -4.27 -12.52
CA ASP A 94 -7.76 -3.24 -11.51
C ASP A 94 -6.63 -3.18 -10.49
N VAL A 95 -6.11 -4.33 -10.09
CA VAL A 95 -4.96 -4.42 -9.20
C VAL A 95 -3.71 -3.84 -9.86
N VAL A 96 -3.46 -4.18 -11.12
CA VAL A 96 -2.35 -3.59 -11.91
C VAL A 96 -2.52 -2.08 -12.03
N ASN A 97 -3.74 -1.61 -12.32
CA ASN A 97 -4.04 -0.19 -12.43
C ASN A 97 -3.83 0.54 -11.09
N PHE A 98 -4.23 -0.07 -9.97
CA PHE A 98 -3.96 0.48 -8.63
C PHE A 98 -2.47 0.77 -8.42
N PHE A 99 -1.59 -0.19 -8.72
CA PHE A 99 -0.14 0.00 -8.55
C PHE A 99 0.45 1.00 -9.55
N ARG A 100 -0.12 1.11 -10.75
CA ARG A 100 0.23 2.16 -11.71
C ARG A 100 -0.10 3.54 -11.16
N VAL A 101 -1.32 3.73 -10.65
CA VAL A 101 -1.76 4.99 -10.05
C VAL A 101 -0.94 5.32 -8.80
N LEU A 102 -0.67 4.33 -7.95
CA LEU A 102 0.17 4.50 -6.76
C LEU A 102 1.59 4.98 -7.13
N ARG A 103 2.17 4.46 -8.21
CA ARG A 103 3.49 4.88 -8.69
C ARG A 103 3.47 6.29 -9.28
N ASP A 104 2.51 6.57 -10.15
CA ASP A 104 2.53 7.74 -11.02
C ASP A 104 1.77 8.94 -10.42
N ARG A 105 0.77 8.68 -9.53
CA ARG A 105 -0.16 9.68 -8.97
C ARG A 105 -0.50 9.41 -7.50
N HIS A 106 0.49 9.07 -6.69
CA HIS A 106 0.27 8.64 -5.30
C HIS A 106 -0.43 9.71 -4.43
N GLU A 107 -0.11 11.00 -4.59
CA GLU A 107 -0.75 12.07 -3.81
C GLU A 107 -2.26 12.17 -4.11
N GLU A 108 -2.65 12.04 -5.38
CA GLU A 108 -4.05 12.05 -5.77
C GLU A 108 -4.79 10.81 -5.24
N LEU A 109 -4.14 9.65 -5.29
CA LEU A 109 -4.69 8.41 -4.75
C LEU A 109 -4.91 8.51 -3.24
N ILE A 110 -3.92 8.99 -2.49
CA ILE A 110 -4.03 9.19 -1.05
C ILE A 110 -5.16 10.15 -0.73
N ARG A 111 -5.26 11.26 -1.45
CA ARG A 111 -6.33 12.24 -1.27
C ARG A 111 -7.71 11.64 -1.57
N ALA A 112 -7.83 10.88 -2.65
CA ALA A 112 -9.08 10.21 -2.99
C ALA A 112 -9.52 9.24 -1.90
N ILE A 113 -8.61 8.41 -1.40
CA ILE A 113 -8.88 7.46 -0.31
C ILE A 113 -9.29 8.21 0.96
N ALA A 114 -8.55 9.26 1.35
CA ALA A 114 -8.82 10.03 2.57
C ALA A 114 -10.16 10.77 2.53
N LEU A 115 -10.64 11.14 1.35
CA LEU A 115 -11.91 11.87 1.18
C LEU A 115 -13.08 10.94 0.85
N THR A 116 -12.86 9.65 0.62
CA THR A 116 -13.93 8.69 0.34
C THR A 116 -14.65 8.34 1.64
N PRO A 117 -15.97 8.63 1.74
CA PRO A 117 -16.70 8.32 2.95
C PRO A 117 -16.87 6.82 3.14
N PHE A 118 -16.76 6.38 4.39
CA PHE A 118 -17.04 4.99 4.74
C PHE A 118 -18.55 4.77 4.80
N SER A 119 -19.17 4.44 3.66
CA SER A 119 -20.60 4.27 3.53
C SER A 119 -20.98 3.06 2.67
N ARG A 120 -22.20 2.55 2.89
CA ARG A 120 -22.75 1.48 2.06
C ARG A 120 -22.93 1.93 0.61
N GLU A 121 -23.27 3.17 0.38
CA GLU A 121 -23.45 3.73 -0.95
C GLU A 121 -22.13 3.74 -1.73
N GLU A 122 -21.03 4.19 -1.11
CA GLU A 122 -19.70 4.14 -1.74
C GLU A 122 -19.26 2.70 -2.04
N TYR A 123 -19.54 1.76 -1.15
CA TYR A 123 -19.27 0.35 -1.37
C TYR A 123 -20.02 -0.18 -2.61
N HIS A 124 -21.34 0.13 -2.74
CA HIS A 124 -22.12 -0.27 -3.91
C HIS A 124 -21.61 0.38 -5.18
N ARG A 125 -21.23 1.66 -5.12
CA ARG A 125 -20.66 2.38 -6.27
C ARG A 125 -19.34 1.75 -6.72
N ALA A 126 -18.48 1.36 -5.78
CA ALA A 126 -17.22 0.73 -6.09
C ALA A 126 -17.39 -0.66 -6.75
N ILE A 127 -18.38 -1.45 -6.32
CA ILE A 127 -18.59 -2.81 -6.85
C ILE A 127 -19.36 -2.79 -8.18
N TYR A 128 -20.41 -1.98 -8.27
CA TYR A 128 -21.34 -2.05 -9.41
C TYR A 128 -21.14 -0.93 -10.43
N GLY A 129 -20.18 -0.04 -10.19
CA GLY A 129 -19.97 1.15 -11.00
C GLY A 129 -21.05 2.20 -10.74
N SER A 130 -20.84 3.39 -11.26
CA SER A 130 -21.85 4.44 -11.25
C SER A 130 -22.93 4.11 -12.28
N THR A 131 -24.04 3.53 -11.84
CA THR A 131 -25.23 3.29 -12.69
C THR A 131 -26.03 4.57 -12.97
N ASN A 132 -25.47 5.74 -12.68
CA ASN A 132 -26.12 6.99 -12.96
C ASN A 132 -25.78 7.47 -14.37
N GLY A 133 -26.53 6.93 -15.36
CA GLY A 133 -26.92 7.74 -16.49
C GLY A 133 -27.70 8.93 -15.93
N ILE A 134 -27.12 10.11 -16.05
CA ILE A 134 -27.82 11.37 -15.81
C ILE A 134 -28.92 11.43 -16.88
N SER A 135 -30.16 11.32 -16.45
CA SER A 135 -31.34 11.67 -17.26
C SER A 135 -31.42 13.18 -17.32
#